data_094a83f36f1c25ffa57afb4a8130876d
#
_entry.id   094a83f36f1c25ffa57afb4a8130876d
#
_cell.length_a   1.000
_cell.length_b   1.000
_cell.length_c   1.000
_cell.angle_alpha   90.00
_cell.angle_beta   90.00
_cell.angle_gamma   90.00
#
_symmetry.space_group_name_H-M   'P 1'
#
loop_
_entity.id
_entity.type
_entity.pdbx_description
1 polymer ?
#
loop_
_entity_poly.entity_id
_entity_poly.type
_entity_poly.pdbx_seq_one_letter_code
_entity_poly.pdbx_strand_id
1 'polypeptide(L)'
;MRHRRKGRVLGRSPSHQRALLRNLASALFLTERSVEADEPGAPKVAGRIVTTVAKAKEVRPLVERCITIAKRGLAQSQRAGEFAVTAARDTAEWRQWRASDRWRQWAQASAPAVTARRRVIQLLGDKQAARIVFEKVAPRYTERPGGYTRILKLATPRLGDAGPRAILELVGTAPAAQPAPTVKARKSSR
;
A
#
# COMPACT_ATOMS: atom_id res chain seq x y z
N MET A 1 0.14 -33.67 -11.02
CA MET A 1 1.20 -32.62 -11.06
C MET A 1 0.57 -31.23 -11.16
N ARG A 2 1.15 -30.20 -10.55
CA ARG A 2 0.55 -28.84 -10.53
C ARG A 2 0.80 -28.00 -11.77
N HIS A 3 1.47 -28.48 -12.79
CA HIS A 3 1.71 -27.79 -14.08
C HIS A 3 1.99 -26.25 -13.92
N ARG A 4 2.92 -25.84 -13.05
CA ARG A 4 3.26 -24.45 -12.72
C ARG A 4 2.10 -23.61 -12.11
N ARG A 5 0.99 -24.22 -11.69
CA ARG A 5 -0.08 -23.50 -11.00
C ARG A 5 0.43 -22.99 -9.65
N LYS A 6 0.51 -21.70 -9.49
CA LYS A 6 0.89 -21.00 -8.25
C LYS A 6 -0.35 -20.38 -7.62
N GLY A 7 -0.34 -20.24 -6.30
CA GLY A 7 -1.41 -19.59 -5.56
C GLY A 7 -2.47 -20.54 -5.00
N ARG A 8 -3.26 -20.01 -4.09
CA ARG A 8 -4.34 -20.71 -3.37
C ARG A 8 -5.68 -20.28 -3.94
N VAL A 9 -6.58 -21.21 -4.17
CA VAL A 9 -7.94 -20.92 -4.63
C VAL A 9 -8.78 -20.21 -3.57
N LEU A 10 -8.50 -20.43 -2.29
CA LEU A 10 -9.21 -19.87 -1.13
C LEU A 10 -10.71 -20.18 -1.11
N GLY A 11 -11.14 -21.28 -1.75
CA GLY A 11 -12.54 -21.68 -1.84
C GLY A 11 -13.43 -20.69 -2.60
N ARG A 12 -12.88 -19.98 -3.61
CA ARG A 12 -13.58 -18.91 -4.33
C ARG A 12 -13.44 -19.02 -5.83
N SER A 13 -14.41 -18.45 -6.57
CA SER A 13 -14.28 -18.26 -8.03
C SER A 13 -13.09 -17.33 -8.35
N PRO A 14 -12.49 -17.42 -9.54
CA PRO A 14 -11.33 -16.62 -9.91
C PRO A 14 -11.57 -15.09 -9.84
N SER A 15 -12.77 -14.63 -10.16
CA SER A 15 -13.14 -13.21 -10.05
C SER A 15 -13.22 -12.74 -8.60
N HIS A 16 -13.88 -13.51 -7.74
CA HIS A 16 -13.98 -13.23 -6.31
C HIS A 16 -12.60 -13.30 -5.60
N GLN A 17 -11.76 -14.27 -5.98
CA GLN A 17 -10.38 -14.36 -5.45
C GLN A 17 -9.57 -13.11 -5.78
N ARG A 18 -9.63 -12.65 -7.05
CA ARG A 18 -8.95 -11.40 -7.46
C ARG A 18 -9.46 -10.20 -6.71
N ALA A 19 -10.78 -10.05 -6.56
CA ALA A 19 -11.39 -8.96 -5.79
C ALA A 19 -10.96 -9.00 -4.32
N LEU A 20 -10.98 -10.18 -3.69
CA LEU A 20 -10.54 -10.37 -2.31
C LEU A 20 -9.09 -9.90 -2.09
N LEU A 21 -8.16 -10.32 -2.97
CA LEU A 21 -6.75 -9.95 -2.84
C LEU A 21 -6.53 -8.46 -3.08
N ARG A 22 -7.24 -7.85 -4.05
CA ARG A 22 -7.23 -6.40 -4.27
C ARG A 22 -7.71 -5.64 -3.03
N ASN A 23 -8.87 -6.02 -2.49
CA ASN A 23 -9.43 -5.37 -1.31
C ASN A 23 -8.52 -5.49 -0.09
N LEU A 24 -7.89 -6.65 0.15
CA LEU A 24 -6.93 -6.81 1.24
C LEU A 24 -5.67 -5.95 1.05
N ALA A 25 -5.16 -5.86 -0.18
CA ALA A 25 -4.00 -5.01 -0.48
C ALA A 25 -4.34 -3.52 -0.31
N SER A 26 -5.49 -3.08 -0.85
CA SER A 26 -5.97 -1.70 -0.69
C SER A 26 -6.23 -1.36 0.78
N ALA A 27 -6.86 -2.27 1.54
CA ALA A 27 -7.09 -2.09 2.98
C ALA A 27 -5.78 -1.88 3.74
N LEU A 28 -4.71 -2.65 3.43
CA LEU A 28 -3.41 -2.47 4.05
C LEU A 28 -2.84 -1.06 3.78
N PHE A 29 -2.89 -0.58 2.55
CA PHE A 29 -2.39 0.75 2.21
C PHE A 29 -3.26 1.87 2.79
N LEU A 30 -4.58 1.70 2.82
CA LEU A 30 -5.50 2.66 3.41
C LEU A 30 -5.32 2.84 4.92
N THR A 31 -4.69 1.89 5.63
CA THR A 31 -4.32 2.08 7.04
C THR A 31 -3.31 3.20 7.25
N GLU A 32 -2.57 3.60 6.21
CA GLU A 32 -1.60 4.71 6.23
C GLU A 32 -2.24 6.08 5.92
N ARG A 33 -3.57 6.13 5.74
CA ARG A 33 -4.25 7.41 5.54
C ARG A 33 -4.11 8.27 6.79
N SER A 34 -4.06 9.59 6.59
CA SER A 34 -4.14 10.55 7.69
C SER A 34 -5.60 10.68 8.09
N VAL A 35 -5.93 10.20 9.27
CA VAL A 35 -7.28 10.19 9.84
C VAL A 35 -7.14 10.49 11.32
N GLU A 36 -8.05 11.27 11.89
CA GLU A 36 -8.11 11.49 13.32
C GLU A 36 -8.52 10.19 14.04
N ALA A 37 -7.99 9.99 15.26
CA ALA A 37 -8.19 8.74 16.00
C ALA A 37 -9.66 8.44 16.30
N ASP A 38 -10.48 9.49 16.43
CA ASP A 38 -11.90 9.41 16.78
C ASP A 38 -12.82 9.23 15.56
N GLU A 39 -12.27 9.24 14.33
CA GLU A 39 -13.07 9.07 13.13
C GLU A 39 -13.56 7.62 12.99
N PRO A 40 -14.86 7.39 12.68
CA PRO A 40 -15.39 6.05 12.46
C PRO A 40 -14.60 5.30 11.37
N GLY A 41 -14.07 4.12 11.72
CA GLY A 41 -13.25 3.33 10.81
C GLY A 41 -11.78 3.75 10.73
N ALA A 42 -11.29 4.59 11.65
CA ALA A 42 -9.87 4.87 11.80
C ALA A 42 -9.08 3.57 12.06
N PRO A 43 -7.92 3.39 11.41
CA PRO A 43 -7.08 2.22 11.63
C PRO A 43 -6.46 2.27 13.03
N LYS A 44 -6.62 1.21 13.82
CA LYS A 44 -6.03 1.11 15.17
C LYS A 44 -4.50 1.21 15.15
N VAL A 45 -3.88 0.66 14.10
CA VAL A 45 -2.43 0.72 13.88
C VAL A 45 -2.18 0.87 12.38
N ALA A 46 -1.42 1.90 12.01
CA ALA A 46 -1.03 2.13 10.63
C ALA A 46 -0.11 1.01 10.11
N GLY A 47 -0.17 0.74 8.83
CA GLY A 47 0.69 -0.22 8.15
C GLY A 47 0.42 -1.69 8.46
N ARG A 48 -0.73 -2.06 9.10
CA ARG A 48 -1.05 -3.47 9.38
C ARG A 48 -2.53 -3.81 9.28
N ILE A 49 -2.79 -5.06 8.87
CA ILE A 49 -4.12 -5.67 8.86
C ILE A 49 -4.08 -7.05 9.52
N VAL A 50 -5.19 -7.43 10.13
CA VAL A 50 -5.39 -8.78 10.69
C VAL A 50 -6.22 -9.61 9.71
N THR A 51 -5.70 -10.78 9.33
CA THR A 51 -6.41 -11.70 8.43
C THR A 51 -6.00 -13.16 8.72
N THR A 52 -6.42 -14.12 7.91
CA THR A 52 -5.96 -15.50 8.03
C THR A 52 -4.58 -15.68 7.40
N VAL A 53 -3.78 -16.62 7.93
CA VAL A 53 -2.42 -16.93 7.41
C VAL A 53 -2.44 -17.21 5.91
N ALA A 54 -3.45 -17.97 5.44
CA ALA A 54 -3.58 -18.30 4.03
C ALA A 54 -3.76 -17.06 3.14
N LYS A 55 -4.66 -16.14 3.53
CA LYS A 55 -4.90 -14.88 2.81
C LYS A 55 -3.69 -13.96 2.87
N ALA A 56 -3.03 -13.82 4.03
CA ALA A 56 -1.83 -13.02 4.19
C ALA A 56 -0.71 -13.47 3.24
N LYS A 57 -0.49 -14.79 3.13
CA LYS A 57 0.50 -15.37 2.20
C LYS A 57 0.19 -15.09 0.74
N GLU A 58 -1.08 -15.11 0.35
CA GLU A 58 -1.48 -14.86 -1.05
C GLU A 58 -1.48 -13.38 -1.44
N VAL A 59 -1.83 -12.48 -0.53
CA VAL A 59 -1.85 -11.03 -0.83
C VAL A 59 -0.45 -10.40 -0.81
N ARG A 60 0.48 -10.96 -0.05
CA ARG A 60 1.85 -10.45 0.10
C ARG A 60 2.55 -10.16 -1.23
N PRO A 61 2.58 -11.09 -2.24
CA PRO A 61 3.22 -10.80 -3.51
C PRO A 61 2.60 -9.61 -4.26
N LEU A 62 1.27 -9.42 -4.15
CA LEU A 62 0.58 -8.30 -4.76
C LEU A 62 1.00 -6.97 -4.13
N VAL A 63 1.03 -6.90 -2.80
CA VAL A 63 1.47 -5.72 -2.04
C VAL A 63 2.91 -5.36 -2.40
N GLU A 64 3.81 -6.32 -2.33
CA GLU A 64 5.24 -6.10 -2.63
C GLU A 64 5.47 -5.65 -4.08
N ARG A 65 4.70 -6.21 -5.02
CA ARG A 65 4.73 -5.78 -6.42
C ARG A 65 4.29 -4.33 -6.60
N CYS A 66 3.22 -3.90 -5.92
CA CYS A 66 2.76 -2.51 -5.96
C CYS A 66 3.82 -1.55 -5.44
N ILE A 67 4.49 -1.86 -4.34
CA ILE A 67 5.57 -1.05 -3.77
C ILE A 67 6.76 -0.98 -4.74
N THR A 68 7.16 -2.09 -5.34
CA THR A 68 8.27 -2.13 -6.31
C THR A 68 7.98 -1.26 -7.54
N ILE A 69 6.76 -1.33 -8.09
CA ILE A 69 6.34 -0.51 -9.23
C ILE A 69 6.34 0.97 -8.84
N ALA A 70 5.83 1.30 -7.66
CA ALA A 70 5.77 2.68 -7.17
C ALA A 70 7.17 3.26 -6.95
N LYS A 71 8.11 2.52 -6.36
CA LYS A 71 9.53 2.93 -6.21
C LYS A 71 10.17 3.30 -7.56
N ARG A 72 10.01 2.41 -8.56
CA ARG A 72 10.52 2.67 -9.91
C ARG A 72 9.87 3.92 -10.51
N GLY A 73 8.56 4.10 -10.32
CA GLY A 73 7.84 5.28 -10.76
C GLY A 73 8.32 6.58 -10.09
N LEU A 74 8.63 6.55 -8.80
CA LEU A 74 9.19 7.70 -8.09
C LEU A 74 10.57 8.09 -8.62
N ALA A 75 11.46 7.14 -8.85
CA ALA A 75 12.78 7.41 -9.42
C ALA A 75 12.67 8.07 -10.81
N GLN A 76 11.72 7.65 -11.63
CA GLN A 76 11.47 8.29 -12.93
C GLN A 76 10.86 9.68 -12.79
N SER A 77 9.97 9.88 -11.80
CA SER A 77 9.40 11.19 -11.52
C SER A 77 10.45 12.20 -11.06
N GLN A 78 11.43 11.77 -10.26
CA GLN A 78 12.56 12.61 -9.83
C GLN A 78 13.41 13.04 -11.03
N ARG A 79 13.76 12.12 -11.93
CA ARG A 79 14.50 12.43 -13.17
C ARG A 79 13.73 13.41 -14.06
N ALA A 80 12.42 13.25 -14.17
CA ALA A 80 11.57 14.18 -14.92
C ALA A 80 11.56 15.59 -14.31
N GLY A 81 11.79 15.71 -13.00
CA GLY A 81 11.88 16.98 -12.27
C GLY A 81 12.95 17.93 -12.83
N GLU A 82 14.04 17.39 -13.41
CA GLU A 82 15.12 18.19 -14.02
C GLU A 82 14.64 19.05 -15.20
N PHE A 83 13.61 18.59 -15.90
CA PHE A 83 13.01 19.27 -17.06
C PHE A 83 11.74 20.06 -16.68
N ALA A 84 11.27 19.97 -15.45
CA ALA A 84 10.07 20.63 -14.99
C ALA A 84 10.28 22.15 -14.88
N VAL A 85 9.17 22.90 -14.93
CA VAL A 85 9.10 24.31 -14.59
C VAL A 85 8.37 24.49 -13.28
N THR A 86 8.79 25.43 -12.47
CA THR A 86 8.17 25.78 -11.18
C THR A 86 7.04 26.81 -11.32
N ALA A 87 6.93 27.44 -12.52
CA ALA A 87 5.92 28.45 -12.79
C ALA A 87 4.50 27.88 -12.67
N ALA A 88 3.60 28.66 -12.14
CA ALA A 88 2.19 28.29 -12.00
C ALA A 88 1.55 28.05 -13.38
N ARG A 89 0.58 27.16 -13.42
CA ARG A 89 -0.13 26.84 -14.66
C ARG A 89 -0.77 28.07 -15.25
N ASP A 90 -0.72 28.20 -16.59
CA ASP A 90 -1.28 29.28 -17.40
C ASP A 90 -0.57 30.64 -17.28
N THR A 91 0.57 30.75 -16.59
CA THR A 91 1.46 31.93 -16.64
C THR A 91 2.18 32.01 -17.98
N ALA A 92 2.73 33.22 -18.30
CA ALA A 92 3.52 33.41 -19.51
C ALA A 92 4.74 32.49 -19.58
N GLU A 93 5.46 32.31 -18.47
CA GLU A 93 6.61 31.39 -18.36
C GLU A 93 6.20 29.94 -18.58
N TRP A 94 5.07 29.51 -18.01
CA TRP A 94 4.55 28.14 -18.21
C TRP A 94 4.18 27.90 -19.68
N ARG A 95 3.56 28.88 -20.36
CA ARG A 95 3.22 28.79 -21.80
C ARG A 95 4.45 28.68 -22.68
N GLN A 96 5.48 29.48 -22.41
CA GLN A 96 6.76 29.41 -23.10
C GLN A 96 7.44 28.05 -22.90
N TRP A 97 7.51 27.58 -21.65
CA TRP A 97 8.05 26.25 -21.36
C TRP A 97 7.27 25.15 -22.09
N ARG A 98 5.93 25.21 -22.11
CA ARG A 98 5.09 24.22 -22.79
C ARG A 98 5.30 24.20 -24.31
N ALA A 99 5.66 25.28 -24.91
CA ALA A 99 5.99 25.39 -26.35
C ALA A 99 7.42 24.92 -26.66
N SER A 100 8.28 24.77 -25.65
CA SER A 100 9.71 24.43 -25.81
C SER A 100 9.96 22.92 -25.93
N ASP A 101 11.15 22.57 -26.44
CA ASP A 101 11.60 21.16 -26.45
C ASP A 101 11.82 20.59 -25.05
N ARG A 102 12.05 21.44 -24.05
CA ARG A 102 12.17 21.04 -22.66
C ARG A 102 10.88 20.40 -22.12
N TRP A 103 9.73 20.88 -22.54
CA TRP A 103 8.44 20.23 -22.24
C TRP A 103 8.35 18.84 -22.87
N ARG A 104 8.83 18.63 -24.09
CA ARG A 104 8.84 17.32 -24.74
C ARG A 104 9.71 16.33 -23.96
N GLN A 105 10.91 16.78 -23.55
CA GLN A 105 11.81 15.99 -22.71
C GLN A 105 11.15 15.63 -21.36
N TRP A 106 10.52 16.60 -20.70
CA TRP A 106 9.75 16.36 -19.48
C TRP A 106 8.63 15.34 -19.70
N ALA A 107 7.86 15.48 -20.76
CA ALA A 107 6.75 14.57 -21.09
C ALA A 107 7.25 13.13 -21.30
N GLN A 108 8.34 12.93 -22.04
CA GLN A 108 8.96 11.63 -22.22
C GLN A 108 9.52 11.05 -20.91
N ALA A 109 10.21 11.84 -20.12
CA ALA A 109 10.78 11.41 -18.84
C ALA A 109 9.70 11.09 -17.81
N SER A 110 8.55 11.79 -17.82
CA SER A 110 7.43 11.58 -16.89
C SER A 110 6.51 10.42 -17.29
N ALA A 111 6.46 10.03 -18.56
CA ALA A 111 5.58 8.98 -19.07
C ALA A 111 5.72 7.64 -18.32
N PRO A 112 6.92 7.13 -17.99
CA PRO A 112 7.06 5.90 -17.20
C PRO A 112 6.48 6.02 -15.79
N ALA A 113 6.59 7.19 -15.13
CA ALA A 113 6.02 7.44 -13.82
C ALA A 113 4.48 7.39 -13.85
N VAL A 114 3.87 8.00 -14.88
CA VAL A 114 2.42 7.93 -15.12
C VAL A 114 1.98 6.49 -15.38
N THR A 115 2.72 5.74 -16.19
CA THR A 115 2.46 4.33 -16.49
C THR A 115 2.54 3.48 -15.23
N ALA A 116 3.55 3.70 -14.36
CA ALA A 116 3.67 3.03 -13.07
C ALA A 116 2.45 3.30 -12.18
N ARG A 117 1.99 4.55 -12.10
CA ARG A 117 0.79 4.94 -11.33
C ARG A 117 -0.47 4.26 -11.86
N ARG A 118 -0.70 4.28 -13.17
CA ARG A 118 -1.82 3.59 -13.82
C ARG A 118 -1.79 2.08 -13.54
N ARG A 119 -0.59 1.47 -13.57
CA ARG A 119 -0.42 0.04 -13.29
C ARG A 119 -0.77 -0.32 -11.85
N VAL A 120 -0.36 0.49 -10.86
CA VAL A 120 -0.73 0.26 -9.45
C VAL A 120 -2.24 0.40 -9.27
N ILE A 121 -2.88 1.41 -9.88
CA ILE A 121 -4.35 1.56 -9.85
C ILE A 121 -5.03 0.33 -10.45
N GLN A 122 -4.55 -0.19 -11.57
CA GLN A 122 -5.09 -1.41 -12.20
C GLN A 122 -4.97 -2.64 -11.28
N LEU A 123 -3.86 -2.76 -10.54
CA LEU A 123 -3.62 -3.87 -9.63
C LEU A 123 -4.48 -3.80 -8.37
N LEU A 124 -4.67 -2.61 -7.79
CA LEU A 124 -5.42 -2.40 -6.55
C LEU A 124 -6.93 -2.20 -6.79
N GLY A 125 -7.30 -1.55 -7.90
CA GLY A 125 -8.69 -1.14 -8.16
C GLY A 125 -9.13 0.08 -7.36
N ASP A 126 -8.23 0.70 -6.59
CA ASP A 126 -8.50 1.84 -5.71
C ASP A 126 -7.49 2.96 -5.97
N LYS A 127 -7.99 4.15 -6.32
CA LYS A 127 -7.19 5.34 -6.60
C LYS A 127 -6.56 5.92 -5.32
N GLN A 128 -7.29 5.89 -4.20
CA GLN A 128 -6.82 6.44 -2.92
C GLN A 128 -5.69 5.58 -2.34
N ALA A 129 -5.86 4.26 -2.34
CA ALA A 129 -4.79 3.34 -1.94
C ALA A 129 -3.54 3.52 -2.81
N ALA A 130 -3.71 3.63 -4.13
CA ALA A 130 -2.60 3.89 -5.04
C ALA A 130 -1.89 5.22 -4.73
N ARG A 131 -2.63 6.30 -4.45
CA ARG A 131 -2.07 7.59 -4.03
C ARG A 131 -1.19 7.43 -2.78
N ILE A 132 -1.69 6.77 -1.76
CA ILE A 132 -0.97 6.52 -0.50
C ILE A 132 0.32 5.71 -0.75
N VAL A 133 0.26 4.71 -1.63
CA VAL A 133 1.45 3.92 -2.01
C VAL A 133 2.56 4.83 -2.55
N PHE A 134 2.24 5.78 -3.44
CA PHE A 134 3.25 6.69 -4.02
C PHE A 134 3.69 7.78 -3.07
N GLU A 135 2.79 8.36 -2.27
CA GLU A 135 3.09 9.52 -1.42
C GLU A 135 3.72 9.14 -0.08
N LYS A 136 3.28 8.02 0.53
CA LYS A 136 3.70 7.66 1.89
C LYS A 136 4.53 6.38 1.97
N VAL A 137 4.13 5.33 1.24
CA VAL A 137 4.73 4.00 1.41
C VAL A 137 6.03 3.85 0.62
N ALA A 138 6.01 4.14 -0.68
CA ALA A 138 7.16 3.92 -1.55
C ALA A 138 8.40 4.75 -1.17
N PRO A 139 8.30 6.02 -0.72
CA PRO A 139 9.46 6.79 -0.28
C PRO A 139 10.21 6.15 0.89
N ARG A 140 9.52 5.45 1.80
CA ARG A 140 10.16 4.76 2.95
C ARG A 140 11.07 3.61 2.54
N TYR A 141 10.85 3.06 1.36
CA TYR A 141 11.54 1.85 0.89
C TYR A 141 12.52 2.11 -0.24
N THR A 142 12.91 3.36 -0.51
CA THR A 142 13.80 3.71 -1.61
C THR A 142 15.09 2.89 -1.57
N GLU A 143 15.72 2.77 -0.42
CA GLU A 143 16.97 2.02 -0.20
C GLU A 143 16.77 0.50 -0.10
N ARG A 144 15.55 0.04 0.15
CA ARG A 144 15.31 -1.37 0.43
C ARG A 144 15.05 -2.16 -0.86
N PRO A 145 15.82 -3.21 -1.18
CA PRO A 145 15.68 -3.95 -2.45
C PRO A 145 14.45 -4.87 -2.53
N GLY A 146 13.82 -5.21 -1.38
CA GLY A 146 12.66 -6.09 -1.31
C GLY A 146 12.26 -6.42 0.13
N GLY A 147 11.29 -7.35 0.30
CA GLY A 147 10.83 -7.77 1.63
C GLY A 147 10.18 -6.63 2.40
N TYR A 148 9.27 -5.90 1.78
CA TYR A 148 8.59 -4.74 2.37
C TYR A 148 7.53 -5.13 3.39
N THR A 149 7.14 -6.40 3.45
CA THR A 149 6.07 -6.89 4.30
C THR A 149 6.52 -8.02 5.20
N ARG A 150 5.91 -8.11 6.39
CA ARG A 150 6.12 -9.18 7.36
C ARG A 150 4.78 -9.80 7.75
N ILE A 151 4.77 -11.12 7.98
CA ILE A 151 3.59 -11.86 8.45
C ILE A 151 3.89 -12.38 9.85
N LEU A 152 3.13 -11.93 10.84
CA LEU A 152 3.19 -12.39 12.22
C LEU A 152 1.98 -13.29 12.50
N LYS A 153 2.21 -14.53 12.92
CA LYS A 153 1.13 -15.44 13.31
C LYS A 153 0.60 -15.05 14.69
N LEU A 154 -0.71 -15.01 14.86
CA LEU A 154 -1.37 -14.82 16.14
C LEU A 154 -1.57 -16.18 16.83
N ALA A 155 -1.36 -16.21 18.14
CA ALA A 155 -1.59 -17.43 18.94
C ALA A 155 -3.08 -17.79 19.02
N THR A 156 -3.95 -16.80 19.11
CA THR A 156 -5.40 -17.02 19.20
C THR A 156 -6.01 -17.25 17.81
N PRO A 157 -6.63 -18.42 17.58
CA PRO A 157 -7.35 -18.71 16.34
C PRO A 157 -8.63 -17.86 16.24
N ARG A 158 -9.29 -17.92 15.09
CA ARG A 158 -10.58 -17.25 14.88
C ARG A 158 -11.69 -18.05 15.56
N LEU A 159 -12.60 -17.33 16.25
CA LEU A 159 -13.81 -17.95 16.81
C LEU A 159 -14.67 -18.57 15.69
N GLY A 160 -15.26 -19.70 15.97
CA GLY A 160 -16.14 -20.44 15.07
C GLY A 160 -15.42 -21.54 14.29
N ASP A 161 -14.44 -21.19 13.42
CA ASP A 161 -13.76 -22.17 12.55
C ASP A 161 -12.31 -22.49 12.97
N ALA A 162 -11.85 -21.99 14.11
CA ALA A 162 -10.48 -22.15 14.61
C ALA A 162 -9.39 -21.79 13.58
N GLY A 163 -9.71 -20.97 12.58
CA GLY A 163 -8.80 -20.62 11.49
C GLY A 163 -7.58 -19.82 11.98
N PRO A 164 -6.34 -20.21 11.61
CA PRO A 164 -5.13 -19.53 12.07
C PRO A 164 -5.08 -18.10 11.54
N ARG A 165 -4.94 -17.13 12.45
CA ARG A 165 -4.88 -15.70 12.14
C ARG A 165 -3.43 -15.23 12.01
N ALA A 166 -3.25 -14.15 11.25
CA ALA A 166 -1.97 -13.47 11.13
C ALA A 166 -2.17 -11.96 10.94
N ILE A 167 -1.17 -11.22 11.35
CA ILE A 167 -0.98 -9.81 11.02
C ILE A 167 -0.11 -9.77 9.77
N LEU A 168 -0.57 -9.07 8.74
CA LEU A 168 0.26 -8.64 7.63
C LEU A 168 0.61 -7.16 7.87
N GLU A 169 1.88 -6.85 7.94
CA GLU A 169 2.35 -5.48 8.20
C GLU A 169 3.45 -5.03 7.25
N LEU A 170 3.54 -3.72 7.08
CA LEU A 170 4.65 -3.06 6.39
C LEU A 170 5.84 -2.96 7.34
N VAL A 171 7.01 -3.37 6.89
CA VAL A 171 8.25 -3.35 7.70
C VAL A 171 8.73 -1.90 7.86
N GLY A 172 9.14 -1.52 9.08
CA GLY A 172 9.66 -0.17 9.33
C GLY A 172 8.58 0.87 9.71
N THR A 173 7.30 0.50 9.74
CA THR A 173 6.31 1.22 10.50
C THR A 173 6.52 0.88 11.98
N ALA A 174 7.17 1.77 12.73
CA ALA A 174 7.15 1.62 14.19
C ALA A 174 5.67 1.66 14.62
N PRO A 175 5.19 0.67 15.40
CA PRO A 175 3.89 0.82 16.04
C PRO A 175 3.99 2.08 16.91
N ALA A 176 3.11 3.06 16.69
CA ALA A 176 2.89 4.07 17.71
C ALA A 176 2.68 3.30 19.02
N ALA A 177 3.49 3.58 20.02
CA ALA A 177 3.40 2.92 21.31
C ALA A 177 1.95 3.05 21.78
N GLN A 178 1.21 1.95 21.74
CA GLN A 178 -0.13 1.94 22.35
C GLN A 178 0.12 2.14 23.84
N PRO A 179 -0.53 3.12 24.48
CA PRO A 179 -0.54 3.15 25.93
C PRO A 179 -1.04 1.78 26.41
N ALA A 180 -0.30 1.16 27.33
CA ALA A 180 -0.65 -0.14 27.89
C ALA A 180 -2.13 -0.06 28.35
N PRO A 181 -2.94 -1.11 28.07
CA PRO A 181 -4.32 -1.12 28.52
C PRO A 181 -4.32 -0.96 30.04
N THR A 182 -4.84 0.16 30.53
CA THR A 182 -5.06 0.38 31.94
C THR A 182 -6.02 -0.70 32.40
N VAL A 183 -5.52 -1.71 33.08
CA VAL A 183 -6.32 -2.73 33.75
C VAL A 183 -7.12 -2.00 34.80
N LYS A 184 -8.40 -1.70 34.50
CA LYS A 184 -9.34 -1.23 35.53
C LYS A 184 -9.43 -2.32 36.59
N ALA A 185 -8.84 -2.08 37.74
CA ALA A 185 -8.96 -2.93 38.90
C ALA A 185 -10.46 -3.17 39.18
N ARG A 186 -10.88 -4.43 39.09
CA ARG A 186 -12.21 -4.85 39.54
C ARG A 186 -12.28 -4.55 41.03
N LYS A 187 -13.03 -3.54 41.40
CA LYS A 187 -13.44 -3.37 42.80
C LYS A 187 -14.19 -4.63 43.18
N SER A 188 -13.62 -5.42 44.08
CA SER A 188 -14.28 -6.49 44.77
C SER A 188 -15.28 -5.82 45.75
N SER A 189 -16.55 -5.90 45.44
CA SER A 189 -17.60 -5.64 46.42
C SER A 189 -17.77 -6.87 47.30
N ARG A 190 -17.40 -6.71 48.54
CA ARG A 190 -17.93 -7.55 49.64
C ARG A 190 -19.36 -7.14 49.97
#